data_4b307c471a661151780e170375983bd6
#
_entry.id   4b307c471a661151780e170375983bd6
#
_cell.length_a   1.000
_cell.length_b   1.000
_cell.length_c   1.000
_cell.angle_alpha   90.00
_cell.angle_beta   90.00
_cell.angle_gamma   90.00
#
_symmetry.space_group_name_H-M   'P 1'
#
loop_
_entity.id
_entity.type
_entity.pdbx_description
1 polymer ?
#
loop_
_entity_poly.entity_id
_entity_poly.type
_entity_poly.pdbx_seq_one_letter_code
_entity_poly.pdbx_strand_id
1 'polypeptide(L)'
;MSTPPRGKLPLPELIQMKRRGEKIVMVTAYDAPGARFAEDAGIDVILVGDTAAMVVLGYEGTTVPVTMAEMLFLTRTVARAARRPLVIGDMPFGSFQVSDEKAVENAVRFVKEAGADAVKLEGAGPSVSRVRSIVEAGIPVMGHVGLTPQSATMLGGFKTQGKTAEKARHLVDGALELEQAGAFAVVLEAVPAPVAAEITRRLTVPTIGIGAGRECDGQVLVYHDLLGLTEGHLPRFVKRYANLSREIRDALEHYAEEVRSGTFPEDEHTYEMADDEL
;
A
#
# COMPACT_ATOMS: atom_id res chain seq x y z
N MET A 1 -14.96 4.56 -24.81
CA MET A 1 -14.01 4.55 -23.67
C MET A 1 -13.18 5.81 -23.76
N SER A 2 -13.33 6.74 -22.80
CA SER A 2 -12.55 7.98 -22.79
C SER A 2 -11.10 7.65 -22.42
N THR A 3 -10.16 8.17 -23.20
CA THR A 3 -8.72 8.06 -22.91
C THR A 3 -8.46 8.71 -21.56
N PRO A 4 -7.83 8.02 -20.59
CA PRO A 4 -7.54 8.61 -19.29
C PRO A 4 -6.63 9.84 -19.47
N PRO A 5 -6.78 10.87 -18.62
CA PRO A 5 -5.96 12.08 -18.73
C PRO A 5 -4.47 11.74 -18.60
N ARG A 6 -3.65 12.34 -19.48
CA ARG A 6 -2.21 12.08 -19.64
C ARG A 6 -1.35 12.75 -18.53
N GLY A 7 -1.72 12.66 -17.27
CA GLY A 7 -0.95 13.31 -16.20
C GLY A 7 -1.13 12.62 -14.86
N LYS A 8 -0.22 12.90 -13.93
CA LYS A 8 -0.29 12.48 -12.55
C LYS A 8 -1.63 12.88 -11.94
N LEU A 9 -2.29 11.99 -11.21
CA LEU A 9 -3.52 12.29 -10.48
C LEU A 9 -3.22 13.38 -9.44
N PRO A 10 -3.87 14.56 -9.50
CA PRO A 10 -3.60 15.58 -8.49
C PRO A 10 -4.22 15.18 -7.15
N LEU A 11 -3.48 15.37 -6.06
CA LEU A 11 -3.95 15.00 -4.72
C LEU A 11 -5.31 15.61 -4.35
N PRO A 12 -5.64 16.89 -4.70
CA PRO A 12 -6.97 17.45 -4.43
C PRO A 12 -8.10 16.70 -5.13
N GLU A 13 -7.83 15.95 -6.20
CA GLU A 13 -8.84 15.17 -6.91
C GLU A 13 -9.43 14.07 -6.04
N LEU A 14 -8.65 13.48 -5.13
CA LEU A 14 -9.18 12.48 -4.18
C LEU A 14 -10.28 13.06 -3.29
N ILE A 15 -10.14 14.32 -2.88
CA ILE A 15 -11.18 15.03 -2.11
C ILE A 15 -12.42 15.28 -2.99
N GLN A 16 -12.21 15.61 -4.27
CA GLN A 16 -13.33 15.81 -5.20
C GLN A 16 -14.06 14.48 -5.48
N MET A 17 -13.33 13.36 -5.61
CA MET A 17 -13.92 12.03 -5.75
C MET A 17 -14.85 11.72 -4.57
N LYS A 18 -14.40 11.94 -3.33
CA LYS A 18 -15.27 11.82 -2.14
C LYS A 18 -16.53 12.67 -2.26
N ARG A 19 -16.41 13.94 -2.62
CA ARG A 19 -17.55 14.87 -2.76
C ARG A 19 -18.55 14.44 -3.82
N ARG A 20 -18.09 13.77 -4.89
CA ARG A 20 -18.92 13.22 -5.96
C ARG A 20 -19.45 11.81 -5.66
N GLY A 21 -19.04 11.20 -4.53
CA GLY A 21 -19.36 9.81 -4.19
C GLY A 21 -18.67 8.78 -5.08
N GLU A 22 -17.60 9.17 -5.76
CA GLU A 22 -16.76 8.28 -6.58
C GLU A 22 -15.78 7.51 -5.70
N LYS A 23 -15.70 6.19 -5.92
CA LYS A 23 -14.83 5.34 -5.10
C LYS A 23 -13.38 5.42 -5.55
N ILE A 24 -12.48 5.62 -4.59
CA ILE A 24 -11.03 5.64 -4.78
C ILE A 24 -10.53 4.20 -4.76
N VAL A 25 -9.82 3.80 -5.82
CA VAL A 25 -9.24 2.45 -5.91
C VAL A 25 -7.75 2.52 -5.59
N MET A 26 -7.37 1.84 -4.53
CA MET A 26 -5.99 1.79 -4.06
C MET A 26 -5.52 0.34 -3.99
N VAL A 27 -4.25 0.10 -4.30
CA VAL A 27 -3.60 -1.21 -4.18
C VAL A 27 -2.15 -1.00 -3.72
N THR A 28 -1.54 -2.00 -3.10
CA THR A 28 -0.10 -1.94 -2.86
C THR A 28 0.65 -2.33 -4.14
N ALA A 29 1.89 -1.86 -4.29
CA ALA A 29 2.85 -2.40 -5.27
C ALA A 29 4.27 -2.21 -4.73
N TYR A 30 5.21 -3.04 -5.19
CA TYR A 30 6.56 -3.09 -4.64
C TYR A 30 7.66 -3.09 -5.71
N ASP A 31 7.26 -3.23 -6.97
CA ASP A 31 8.17 -3.27 -8.12
C ASP A 31 7.61 -2.51 -9.34
N ALA A 32 8.44 -2.38 -10.37
CA ALA A 32 8.08 -1.65 -11.58
C ALA A 32 7.00 -2.36 -12.42
N PRO A 33 7.00 -3.70 -12.61
CA PRO A 33 5.92 -4.40 -13.29
C PRO A 33 4.58 -4.23 -12.57
N GLY A 34 4.53 -4.46 -11.26
CA GLY A 34 3.31 -4.31 -10.46
C GLY A 34 2.74 -2.89 -10.51
N ALA A 35 3.61 -1.87 -10.48
CA ALA A 35 3.20 -0.47 -10.63
C ALA A 35 2.58 -0.19 -12.01
N ARG A 36 3.14 -0.73 -13.10
CA ARG A 36 2.57 -0.60 -14.45
C ARG A 36 1.24 -1.31 -14.58
N PHE A 37 1.12 -2.54 -14.07
CA PHE A 37 -0.15 -3.28 -14.08
C PHE A 37 -1.24 -2.54 -13.30
N ALA A 38 -0.90 -1.95 -12.16
CA ALA A 38 -1.83 -1.12 -11.40
C ALA A 38 -2.28 0.12 -12.20
N GLU A 39 -1.36 0.83 -12.85
CA GLU A 39 -1.66 1.97 -13.72
C GLU A 39 -2.55 1.58 -14.90
N ASP A 40 -2.21 0.51 -15.60
CA ASP A 40 -2.96 0.02 -16.76
C ASP A 40 -4.38 -0.44 -16.36
N ALA A 41 -4.54 -0.95 -15.16
CA ALA A 41 -5.83 -1.32 -14.58
C ALA A 41 -6.67 -0.10 -14.11
N GLY A 42 -6.13 1.11 -14.17
CA GLY A 42 -6.83 2.33 -13.76
C GLY A 42 -6.85 2.57 -12.24
N ILE A 43 -5.93 2.01 -11.49
CA ILE A 43 -5.76 2.29 -10.06
C ILE A 43 -5.44 3.77 -9.83
N ASP A 44 -6.07 4.39 -8.85
CA ASP A 44 -5.89 5.81 -8.53
C ASP A 44 -4.68 6.07 -7.63
N VAL A 45 -4.45 5.17 -6.67
CA VAL A 45 -3.39 5.31 -5.66
C VAL A 45 -2.62 4.00 -5.50
N ILE A 46 -1.30 4.09 -5.51
CA ILE A 46 -0.41 2.97 -5.18
C ILE A 46 0.25 3.24 -3.83
N LEU A 47 0.09 2.29 -2.91
CA LEU A 47 0.80 2.29 -1.63
C LEU A 47 2.02 1.37 -1.73
N VAL A 48 3.17 1.88 -1.42
CA VAL A 48 4.34 1.04 -1.13
C VAL A 48 4.33 0.78 0.37
N GLY A 49 3.55 -0.24 0.76
CA GLY A 49 3.27 -0.57 2.15
C GLY A 49 4.44 -1.27 2.83
N ASP A 50 4.58 -1.06 4.14
CA ASP A 50 5.55 -1.80 4.97
C ASP A 50 5.23 -3.29 5.08
N THR A 51 4.03 -3.73 4.65
CA THR A 51 3.69 -5.13 4.38
C THR A 51 4.66 -5.80 3.39
N ALA A 52 5.45 -5.02 2.64
CA ALA A 52 6.60 -5.53 1.89
C ALA A 52 7.51 -6.43 2.73
N ALA A 53 7.65 -6.14 4.02
CA ALA A 53 8.38 -7.00 4.96
C ALA A 53 7.94 -8.45 4.86
N MET A 54 6.63 -8.70 4.85
CA MET A 54 6.07 -10.05 4.84
C MET A 54 5.98 -10.65 3.43
N VAL A 55 5.50 -9.88 2.44
CA VAL A 55 5.14 -10.41 1.13
C VAL A 55 6.27 -10.36 0.09
N VAL A 56 7.32 -9.57 0.36
CA VAL A 56 8.48 -9.40 -0.55
C VAL A 56 9.78 -9.84 0.10
N LEU A 57 10.01 -9.44 1.37
CA LEU A 57 11.29 -9.63 2.06
C LEU A 57 11.32 -10.90 2.93
N GLY A 58 10.18 -11.59 3.12
CA GLY A 58 10.10 -12.88 3.81
C GLY A 58 10.16 -12.80 5.35
N TYR A 59 9.91 -11.63 5.94
CA TYR A 59 9.76 -11.54 7.40
C TYR A 59 8.40 -12.10 7.82
N GLU A 60 8.41 -13.21 8.56
CA GLU A 60 7.17 -13.88 8.93
C GLU A 60 6.38 -13.11 10.00
N GLY A 61 5.12 -12.80 9.69
CA GLY A 61 4.13 -12.31 10.65
C GLY A 61 4.39 -10.92 11.25
N THR A 62 5.28 -10.10 10.65
CA THR A 62 5.58 -8.76 11.16
C THR A 62 6.08 -7.81 10.09
N THR A 63 5.73 -6.52 10.23
CA THR A 63 6.25 -5.43 9.38
C THR A 63 7.43 -4.69 10.05
N VAL A 64 7.65 -4.92 11.35
CA VAL A 64 8.59 -4.15 12.17
C VAL A 64 10.06 -4.17 11.68
N PRO A 65 10.61 -5.29 11.16
CA PRO A 65 12.01 -5.34 10.74
C PRO A 65 12.36 -4.53 9.49
N VAL A 66 11.36 -4.18 8.64
CA VAL A 66 11.67 -3.48 7.39
C VAL A 66 12.31 -2.12 7.68
N THR A 67 13.42 -1.85 6.98
CA THR A 67 14.22 -0.65 7.19
C THR A 67 13.79 0.52 6.29
N MET A 68 14.18 1.74 6.67
CA MET A 68 14.04 2.92 5.80
C MET A 68 14.72 2.73 4.44
N ALA A 69 15.88 2.07 4.39
CA ALA A 69 16.62 1.86 3.14
C ALA A 69 15.84 0.95 2.18
N GLU A 70 15.24 -0.13 2.68
CA GLU A 70 14.39 -1.03 1.90
C GLU A 70 13.13 -0.33 1.41
N MET A 71 12.43 0.40 2.29
CA MET A 71 11.23 1.14 1.89
C MET A 71 11.51 2.24 0.85
N LEU A 72 12.61 2.96 0.99
CA LEU A 72 13.05 3.93 -0.02
C LEU A 72 13.41 3.27 -1.35
N PHE A 73 14.06 2.10 -1.32
CA PHE A 73 14.37 1.34 -2.54
C PHE A 73 13.10 0.90 -3.27
N LEU A 74 12.15 0.28 -2.56
CA LEU A 74 10.90 -0.19 -3.13
C LEU A 74 10.06 0.99 -3.66
N THR A 75 9.93 2.06 -2.86
CA THR A 75 9.18 3.26 -3.25
C THR A 75 9.75 3.90 -4.51
N ARG A 76 11.07 4.03 -4.60
CA ARG A 76 11.75 4.57 -5.79
C ARG A 76 11.49 3.71 -7.03
N THR A 77 11.46 2.40 -6.88
CA THR A 77 11.19 1.46 -7.98
C THR A 77 9.77 1.65 -8.53
N VAL A 78 8.79 1.76 -7.63
CA VAL A 78 7.38 2.01 -7.97
C VAL A 78 7.18 3.40 -8.57
N ALA A 79 7.73 4.44 -7.93
CA ALA A 79 7.57 5.83 -8.36
C ALA A 79 8.14 6.11 -9.76
N ARG A 80 9.21 5.42 -10.15
CA ARG A 80 9.77 5.51 -11.50
C ARG A 80 8.90 4.87 -12.59
N ALA A 81 8.08 3.90 -12.20
CA ALA A 81 7.23 3.15 -13.14
C ALA A 81 5.81 3.72 -13.24
N ALA A 82 5.25 4.22 -12.15
CA ALA A 82 3.91 4.79 -12.08
C ALA A 82 3.91 6.26 -12.55
N ARG A 83 3.14 6.56 -13.60
CA ARG A 83 3.03 7.92 -14.18
C ARG A 83 1.76 8.63 -13.74
N ARG A 84 0.61 7.92 -13.74
CA ARG A 84 -0.70 8.48 -13.40
C ARG A 84 -1.08 8.30 -11.92
N PRO A 85 -0.99 7.12 -11.30
CA PRO A 85 -1.39 6.93 -9.91
C PRO A 85 -0.56 7.77 -8.94
N LEU A 86 -1.18 8.26 -7.86
CA LEU A 86 -0.43 8.79 -6.72
C LEU A 86 0.37 7.66 -6.06
N VAL A 87 1.63 7.89 -5.78
CA VAL A 87 2.51 6.94 -5.09
C VAL A 87 2.74 7.41 -3.67
N ILE A 88 2.32 6.59 -2.72
CA ILE A 88 2.46 6.85 -1.29
C ILE A 88 3.50 5.90 -0.71
N GLY A 89 4.53 6.44 -0.08
CA GLY A 89 5.53 5.67 0.67
C GLY A 89 5.10 5.47 2.12
N ASP A 90 5.12 4.22 2.59
CA ASP A 90 4.78 3.89 3.96
C ASP A 90 5.99 4.05 4.87
N MET A 91 5.89 4.87 5.90
CA MET A 91 6.98 5.12 6.85
C MET A 91 7.11 3.91 7.79
N PRO A 92 8.25 3.17 7.75
CA PRO A 92 8.41 1.97 8.55
C PRO A 92 8.54 2.27 10.04
N PHE A 93 8.34 1.25 10.87
CA PHE A 93 8.52 1.35 12.32
C PHE A 93 9.90 1.93 12.69
N GLY A 94 9.91 2.84 13.66
CA GLY A 94 11.14 3.54 14.10
C GLY A 94 11.48 4.78 13.27
N SER A 95 10.85 5.00 12.11
CA SER A 95 11.16 6.14 11.25
C SER A 95 10.49 7.44 11.66
N PHE A 96 9.37 7.38 12.40
CA PHE A 96 8.60 8.57 12.83
C PHE A 96 8.27 8.59 14.33
N GLN A 97 8.39 7.46 15.04
CA GLN A 97 8.00 7.38 16.45
C GLN A 97 8.90 8.20 17.39
N VAL A 98 10.17 8.38 17.03
CA VAL A 98 11.21 8.94 17.91
C VAL A 98 10.97 10.43 18.22
N SER A 99 10.77 11.26 17.18
CA SER A 99 10.50 12.69 17.31
C SER A 99 9.85 13.26 16.06
N ASP A 100 9.32 14.50 16.13
CA ASP A 100 8.76 15.22 14.99
C ASP A 100 9.83 15.51 13.94
N GLU A 101 11.03 15.94 14.37
CA GLU A 101 12.16 16.23 13.48
C GLU A 101 12.57 14.97 12.70
N LYS A 102 12.62 13.81 13.39
CA LYS A 102 12.98 12.54 12.73
C LYS A 102 11.91 12.09 11.74
N ALA A 103 10.65 12.32 12.06
CA ALA A 103 9.54 12.04 11.15
C ALA A 103 9.62 12.90 9.88
N VAL A 104 9.88 14.21 10.03
CA VAL A 104 10.06 15.14 8.90
C VAL A 104 11.28 14.74 8.06
N GLU A 105 12.44 14.49 8.69
CA GLU A 105 13.66 14.07 8.01
C GLU A 105 13.41 12.83 7.12
N ASN A 106 12.76 11.81 7.67
CA ASN A 106 12.48 10.57 6.93
C ASN A 106 11.39 10.77 5.85
N ALA A 107 10.37 11.60 6.09
CA ALA A 107 9.37 11.94 5.07
C ALA A 107 10.01 12.70 3.88
N VAL A 108 10.93 13.62 4.15
CA VAL A 108 11.72 14.31 3.11
C VAL A 108 12.50 13.31 2.25
N ARG A 109 13.06 12.27 2.84
CA ARG A 109 13.78 11.21 2.11
C ARG A 109 12.85 10.43 1.17
N PHE A 110 11.62 10.12 1.57
CA PHE A 110 10.64 9.50 0.68
C PHE A 110 10.35 10.35 -0.56
N VAL A 111 10.20 11.67 -0.38
CA VAL A 111 9.95 12.59 -1.50
C VAL A 111 11.20 12.77 -2.36
N LYS A 112 12.34 13.10 -1.76
CA LYS A 112 13.57 13.48 -2.50
C LYS A 112 14.33 12.29 -3.08
N GLU A 113 14.49 11.21 -2.31
CA GLU A 113 15.29 10.06 -2.72
C GLU A 113 14.46 9.01 -3.46
N ALA A 114 13.20 8.82 -3.06
CA ALA A 114 12.35 7.79 -3.62
C ALA A 114 11.29 8.30 -4.61
N GLY A 115 11.00 9.61 -4.65
CA GLY A 115 10.05 10.20 -5.58
C GLY A 115 8.59 9.92 -5.22
N ALA A 116 8.29 9.69 -3.94
CA ALA A 116 6.92 9.57 -3.46
C ALA A 116 6.16 10.89 -3.57
N ASP A 117 4.87 10.83 -3.86
CA ASP A 117 3.98 12.00 -3.87
C ASP A 117 3.49 12.36 -2.46
N ALA A 118 3.43 11.36 -1.57
CA ALA A 118 2.98 11.50 -0.19
C ALA A 118 3.60 10.39 0.68
N VAL A 119 3.44 10.50 1.99
CA VAL A 119 3.81 9.44 2.93
C VAL A 119 2.59 8.95 3.72
N LYS A 120 2.64 7.68 4.19
CA LYS A 120 1.68 7.16 5.16
C LYS A 120 2.40 6.89 6.48
N LEU A 121 1.70 7.09 7.59
CA LEU A 121 2.15 6.65 8.91
C LEU A 121 0.97 6.19 9.77
N GLU A 122 1.28 5.29 10.73
CA GLU A 122 0.31 4.62 11.56
C GLU A 122 0.05 5.30 12.90
N GLY A 123 -1.21 5.21 13.35
CA GLY A 123 -1.65 5.62 14.68
C GLY A 123 -2.19 7.05 14.74
N ALA A 124 -2.89 7.30 15.85
CA ALA A 124 -3.31 8.61 16.33
C ALA A 124 -2.56 8.93 17.63
N GLY A 125 -3.03 9.88 18.44
CA GLY A 125 -2.36 10.27 19.68
C GLY A 125 -0.96 10.83 19.42
N PRO A 126 0.13 10.16 19.84
CA PRO A 126 1.49 10.66 19.60
C PRO A 126 1.83 10.89 18.13
N SER A 127 1.22 10.13 17.21
CA SER A 127 1.45 10.30 15.77
C SER A 127 0.83 11.56 15.19
N VAL A 128 -0.14 12.17 15.87
CA VAL A 128 -0.80 13.41 15.40
C VAL A 128 0.20 14.57 15.28
N SER A 129 1.13 14.72 16.22
CA SER A 129 2.19 15.75 16.11
C SER A 129 3.11 15.47 14.92
N ARG A 130 3.43 14.20 14.65
CA ARG A 130 4.25 13.79 13.50
C ARG A 130 3.57 14.16 12.17
N VAL A 131 2.27 13.85 12.05
CA VAL A 131 1.46 14.23 10.88
C VAL A 131 1.52 15.73 10.68
N ARG A 132 1.25 16.52 11.72
CA ARG A 132 1.27 17.99 11.64
C ARG A 132 2.61 18.51 11.16
N SER A 133 3.70 18.07 11.78
CA SER A 133 5.05 18.55 11.45
C SER A 133 5.46 18.21 10.02
N ILE A 134 5.08 17.01 9.53
CA ILE A 134 5.34 16.60 8.14
C ILE A 134 4.51 17.45 7.16
N VAL A 135 3.23 17.70 7.48
CA VAL A 135 2.34 18.55 6.65
C VAL A 135 2.83 19.99 6.63
N GLU A 136 3.24 20.56 7.77
CA GLU A 136 3.83 21.91 7.87
C GLU A 136 5.15 22.03 7.08
N ALA A 137 5.89 20.92 6.93
CA ALA A 137 7.06 20.86 6.04
C ALA A 137 6.70 20.77 4.55
N GLY A 138 5.40 20.76 4.19
CA GLY A 138 4.92 20.74 2.82
C GLY A 138 4.77 19.35 2.20
N ILE A 139 4.80 18.28 3.00
CA ILE A 139 4.67 16.90 2.53
C ILE A 139 3.27 16.39 2.86
N PRO A 140 2.48 15.90 1.86
CA PRO A 140 1.17 15.33 2.14
C PRO A 140 1.26 14.03 2.94
N VAL A 141 0.34 13.87 3.91
CA VAL A 141 0.31 12.70 4.79
C VAL A 141 -1.03 11.99 4.71
N MET A 142 -1.00 10.66 4.54
CA MET A 142 -2.12 9.76 4.76
C MET A 142 -2.00 9.18 6.17
N GLY A 143 -3.02 9.39 7.00
CA GLY A 143 -3.11 8.80 8.33
C GLY A 143 -3.60 7.35 8.29
N HIS A 144 -3.49 6.63 9.42
CA HIS A 144 -3.95 5.25 9.52
C HIS A 144 -4.43 4.94 10.95
N VAL A 145 -5.67 4.53 11.10
CA VAL A 145 -6.25 4.10 12.38
C VAL A 145 -6.91 2.73 12.27
N GLY A 146 -7.16 2.12 13.39
CA GLY A 146 -7.71 0.75 13.50
C GLY A 146 -6.63 -0.23 13.90
N LEU A 147 -6.49 -1.33 13.18
CA LEU A 147 -5.33 -2.20 13.28
C LEU A 147 -4.13 -1.47 12.67
N THR A 148 -3.11 -1.26 13.46
CA THR A 148 -1.82 -0.71 13.05
C THR A 148 -0.78 -1.82 13.18
N PRO A 149 -0.36 -2.47 12.07
CA PRO A 149 0.56 -3.60 12.07
C PRO A 149 1.86 -3.36 12.84
N GLN A 150 2.41 -2.16 12.75
CA GLN A 150 3.62 -1.75 13.48
C GLN A 150 3.44 -1.80 15.00
N SER A 151 2.21 -1.68 15.49
CA SER A 151 1.86 -1.73 16.90
C SER A 151 1.15 -3.04 17.30
N ALA A 152 1.19 -4.07 16.47
CA ALA A 152 0.45 -5.32 16.67
C ALA A 152 0.72 -5.95 18.03
N THR A 153 1.94 -5.88 18.55
CA THR A 153 2.30 -6.39 19.89
C THR A 153 1.49 -5.69 20.97
N MET A 154 1.36 -4.38 20.94
CA MET A 154 0.55 -3.62 21.90
C MET A 154 -0.95 -3.89 21.76
N LEU A 155 -1.41 -4.17 20.54
CA LEU A 155 -2.82 -4.48 20.25
C LEU A 155 -3.19 -5.94 20.53
N GLY A 156 -2.21 -6.77 20.94
CA GLY A 156 -2.41 -8.19 21.20
C GLY A 156 -2.57 -9.05 19.94
N GLY A 157 -1.90 -8.65 18.84
CA GLY A 157 -1.88 -9.32 17.54
C GLY A 157 -2.76 -8.64 16.48
N PHE A 158 -2.86 -9.25 15.32
CA PHE A 158 -3.68 -8.78 14.20
C PHE A 158 -5.18 -9.01 14.47
N LYS A 159 -5.80 -8.08 15.17
CA LYS A 159 -7.21 -8.19 15.60
C LYS A 159 -8.01 -6.96 15.20
N THR A 160 -9.30 -7.17 14.92
CA THR A 160 -10.26 -6.08 14.69
C THR A 160 -10.29 -5.11 15.87
N GLN A 161 -10.14 -3.83 15.60
CA GLN A 161 -10.15 -2.74 16.58
C GLN A 161 -11.52 -2.06 16.62
N GLY A 162 -11.86 -1.39 17.75
CA GLY A 162 -13.11 -0.64 17.87
C GLY A 162 -14.37 -1.47 18.17
N LYS A 163 -14.24 -2.66 18.76
CA LYS A 163 -15.39 -3.54 19.07
C LYS A 163 -16.24 -3.10 20.29
N THR A 164 -15.76 -2.19 21.12
CA THR A 164 -16.52 -1.60 22.23
C THR A 164 -16.84 -0.14 21.94
N ALA A 165 -17.88 0.40 22.55
CA ALA A 165 -18.27 1.80 22.36
C ALA A 165 -17.16 2.78 22.72
N GLU A 166 -16.37 2.49 23.74
CA GLU A 166 -15.19 3.28 24.13
C GLU A 166 -14.10 3.24 23.06
N LYS A 167 -13.70 2.04 22.61
CA LYS A 167 -12.70 1.88 21.55
C LYS A 167 -13.15 2.45 20.21
N ALA A 168 -14.46 2.36 19.91
CA ALA A 168 -15.01 2.98 18.71
C ALA A 168 -14.89 4.51 18.76
N ARG A 169 -15.20 5.13 19.92
CA ARG A 169 -15.01 6.58 20.11
C ARG A 169 -13.54 6.97 19.93
N HIS A 170 -12.59 6.28 20.53
CA HIS A 170 -11.17 6.55 20.34
C HIS A 170 -10.73 6.50 18.88
N LEU A 171 -11.28 5.57 18.08
CA LEU A 171 -10.97 5.53 16.65
C LEU A 171 -11.55 6.72 15.89
N VAL A 172 -12.78 7.12 16.21
CA VAL A 172 -13.42 8.30 15.63
C VAL A 172 -12.64 9.56 15.98
N ASP A 173 -12.32 9.75 17.26
CA ASP A 173 -11.58 10.93 17.73
C ASP A 173 -10.18 10.99 17.11
N GLY A 174 -9.48 9.85 17.08
CA GLY A 174 -8.15 9.77 16.46
C GLY A 174 -8.16 10.07 14.95
N ALA A 175 -9.19 9.64 14.23
CA ALA A 175 -9.33 9.98 12.81
C ALA A 175 -9.57 11.49 12.60
N LEU A 176 -10.38 12.11 13.46
CA LEU A 176 -10.61 13.57 13.44
C LEU A 176 -9.36 14.35 13.79
N GLU A 177 -8.58 13.90 14.78
CA GLU A 177 -7.29 14.52 15.14
C GLU A 177 -6.29 14.47 13.99
N LEU A 178 -6.23 13.36 13.24
CA LEU A 178 -5.39 13.23 12.06
C LEU A 178 -5.80 14.20 10.95
N GLU A 179 -7.12 14.33 10.67
CA GLU A 179 -7.61 15.34 9.74
C GLU A 179 -7.26 16.75 10.18
N GLN A 180 -7.45 17.09 11.46
CA GLN A 180 -7.09 18.41 12.03
C GLN A 180 -5.58 18.68 11.97
N ALA A 181 -4.76 17.64 11.99
CA ALA A 181 -3.31 17.74 11.80
C ALA A 181 -2.92 17.93 10.32
N GLY A 182 -3.89 17.86 9.39
CA GLY A 182 -3.67 18.11 7.97
C GLY A 182 -3.53 16.84 7.11
N ALA A 183 -3.85 15.65 7.64
CA ALA A 183 -3.88 14.45 6.82
C ALA A 183 -4.88 14.62 5.67
N PHE A 184 -4.48 14.27 4.43
CA PHE A 184 -5.34 14.40 3.25
C PHE A 184 -6.30 13.22 3.06
N ALA A 185 -6.03 12.10 3.71
CA ALA A 185 -6.84 10.88 3.73
C ALA A 185 -6.51 10.04 4.97
N VAL A 186 -7.41 9.11 5.35
CA VAL A 186 -7.19 8.21 6.49
C VAL A 186 -7.51 6.77 6.09
N VAL A 187 -6.57 5.87 6.31
CA VAL A 187 -6.77 4.41 6.21
C VAL A 187 -7.52 3.92 7.44
N LEU A 188 -8.54 3.10 7.23
CA LEU A 188 -9.30 2.41 8.28
C LEU A 188 -9.06 0.91 8.13
N GLU A 189 -8.24 0.31 9.02
CA GLU A 189 -7.91 -1.12 8.92
C GLU A 189 -8.58 -1.95 10.02
N ALA A 190 -9.23 -3.03 9.59
CA ALA A 190 -9.89 -4.00 10.47
C ALA A 190 -10.78 -3.33 11.53
N VAL A 191 -11.61 -2.38 11.10
CA VAL A 191 -12.57 -1.61 11.91
C VAL A 191 -13.98 -2.13 11.61
N PRO A 192 -14.88 -2.28 12.61
CA PRO A 192 -16.26 -2.64 12.35
C PRO A 192 -16.92 -1.67 11.37
N ALA A 193 -17.65 -2.20 10.38
CA ALA A 193 -18.27 -1.40 9.32
C ALA A 193 -19.11 -0.21 9.81
N PRO A 194 -19.94 -0.31 10.88
CA PRO A 194 -20.68 0.85 11.40
C PRO A 194 -19.77 1.96 11.95
N VAL A 195 -18.61 1.59 12.56
CA VAL A 195 -17.64 2.57 13.07
C VAL A 195 -16.94 3.27 11.92
N ALA A 196 -16.53 2.51 10.91
CA ALA A 196 -15.90 3.06 9.69
C ALA A 196 -16.87 3.99 8.93
N ALA A 197 -18.15 3.63 8.81
CA ALA A 197 -19.18 4.48 8.23
C ALA A 197 -19.32 5.81 8.98
N GLU A 198 -19.33 5.78 10.32
CA GLU A 198 -19.38 7.00 11.15
C GLU A 198 -18.16 7.88 10.97
N ILE A 199 -16.94 7.29 10.93
CA ILE A 199 -15.70 8.03 10.63
C ILE A 199 -15.79 8.67 9.23
N THR A 200 -16.17 7.90 8.22
CA THR A 200 -16.29 8.38 6.83
C THR A 200 -17.26 9.56 6.70
N ARG A 201 -18.39 9.51 7.44
CA ARG A 201 -19.38 10.57 7.46
C ARG A 201 -18.89 11.85 8.13
N ARG A 202 -18.03 11.73 9.16
CA ARG A 202 -17.52 12.88 9.93
C ARG A 202 -16.35 13.57 9.26
N LEU A 203 -15.47 12.80 8.60
CA LEU A 203 -14.31 13.37 7.93
C LEU A 203 -14.70 14.09 6.64
N THR A 204 -14.05 15.19 6.34
CA THR A 204 -14.11 15.88 5.04
C THR A 204 -13.11 15.31 4.05
N VAL A 205 -12.02 14.71 4.53
CA VAL A 205 -11.02 14.00 3.73
C VAL A 205 -11.44 12.56 3.47
N PRO A 206 -10.94 11.92 2.38
CA PRO A 206 -11.26 10.54 2.05
C PRO A 206 -10.87 9.53 3.11
N THR A 207 -11.69 8.49 3.27
CA THR A 207 -11.36 7.28 4.02
C THR A 207 -11.09 6.12 3.07
N ILE A 208 -10.01 5.36 3.32
CA ILE A 208 -9.63 4.18 2.56
C ILE A 208 -9.76 2.96 3.46
N GLY A 209 -10.68 2.06 3.15
CA GLY A 209 -10.95 0.88 3.96
C GLY A 209 -10.09 -0.32 3.56
N ILE A 210 -9.66 -1.07 4.57
CA ILE A 210 -9.17 -2.43 4.43
C ILE A 210 -9.73 -3.27 5.59
N GLY A 211 -10.72 -4.10 5.27
CA GLY A 211 -11.49 -4.79 6.31
C GLY A 211 -12.36 -3.85 7.18
N ALA A 212 -12.83 -2.74 6.60
CA ALA A 212 -13.62 -1.71 7.29
C ALA A 212 -15.03 -1.50 6.69
N GLY A 213 -15.44 -2.36 5.75
CA GLY A 213 -16.76 -2.30 5.11
C GLY A 213 -16.78 -1.40 3.88
N ARG A 214 -17.96 -1.37 3.22
CA ARG A 214 -18.16 -0.73 1.91
C ARG A 214 -18.40 0.78 1.95
N GLU A 215 -18.68 1.33 3.13
CA GLU A 215 -19.06 2.75 3.28
C GLU A 215 -17.88 3.71 3.23
N CYS A 216 -16.64 3.21 3.30
CA CYS A 216 -15.44 4.02 3.07
C CYS A 216 -15.43 4.61 1.65
N ASP A 217 -14.77 5.75 1.47
CA ASP A 217 -14.67 6.44 0.17
C ASP A 217 -13.80 5.67 -0.83
N GLY A 218 -12.89 4.85 -0.35
CA GLY A 218 -12.07 3.96 -1.17
C GLY A 218 -11.75 2.65 -0.46
N GLN A 219 -11.05 1.76 -1.18
CA GLN A 219 -10.60 0.46 -0.66
C GLN A 219 -9.15 0.22 -1.06
N VAL A 220 -8.39 -0.45 -0.19
CA VAL A 220 -7.06 -0.95 -0.49
C VAL A 220 -6.96 -2.45 -0.18
N LEU A 221 -6.23 -3.18 -1.00
CA LEU A 221 -5.77 -4.54 -0.71
C LEU A 221 -4.29 -4.68 -1.02
N VAL A 222 -3.63 -5.61 -0.32
CA VAL A 222 -2.26 -5.99 -0.62
C VAL A 222 -2.23 -6.73 -1.96
N TYR A 223 -1.36 -6.30 -2.87
CA TYR A 223 -1.22 -6.83 -4.24
C TYR A 223 -1.06 -8.36 -4.25
N HIS A 224 -0.19 -8.89 -3.40
CA HIS A 224 0.08 -10.32 -3.30
C HIS A 224 -1.14 -11.11 -2.83
N ASP A 225 -1.90 -10.55 -1.89
CA ASP A 225 -3.12 -11.20 -1.38
C ASP A 225 -4.22 -11.21 -2.45
N LEU A 226 -4.43 -10.06 -3.09
CA LEU A 226 -5.44 -9.85 -4.13
C LEU A 226 -5.22 -10.77 -5.33
N LEU A 227 -3.96 -10.99 -5.73
CA LEU A 227 -3.60 -11.83 -6.87
C LEU A 227 -3.34 -13.30 -6.51
N GLY A 228 -3.44 -13.67 -5.24
CA GLY A 228 -3.24 -15.04 -4.79
C GLY A 228 -1.78 -15.50 -4.89
N LEU A 229 -0.83 -14.59 -4.64
CA LEU A 229 0.58 -14.90 -4.47
C LEU A 229 0.91 -15.28 -3.04
N THR A 230 0.19 -14.71 -2.06
CA THR A 230 0.33 -15.06 -0.65
C THR A 230 -0.24 -16.44 -0.38
N GLU A 231 0.56 -17.33 0.19
CA GLU A 231 0.15 -18.66 0.65
C GLU A 231 -0.25 -18.63 2.13
N GLY A 232 -1.01 -19.65 2.55
CA GLY A 232 -1.44 -19.80 3.94
C GLY A 232 -2.70 -19.02 4.30
N HIS A 233 -2.78 -18.61 5.58
CA HIS A 233 -3.96 -17.95 6.12
C HIS A 233 -4.05 -16.49 5.69
N LEU A 234 -5.15 -16.13 5.05
CA LEU A 234 -5.46 -14.74 4.70
C LEU A 234 -6.52 -14.16 5.65
N PRO A 235 -6.44 -12.85 5.94
CA PRO A 235 -7.50 -12.15 6.65
C PRO A 235 -8.85 -12.30 5.96
N ARG A 236 -9.93 -12.38 6.75
CA ARG A 236 -11.30 -12.58 6.24
C ARG A 236 -11.74 -11.55 5.18
N PHE A 237 -11.20 -10.36 5.24
CA PHE A 237 -11.56 -9.27 4.32
C PHE A 237 -10.89 -9.38 2.95
N VAL A 238 -9.91 -10.25 2.78
CA VAL A 238 -9.21 -10.44 1.51
C VAL A 238 -10.09 -11.22 0.55
N LYS A 239 -10.34 -10.64 -0.62
CA LYS A 239 -10.90 -11.32 -1.77
C LYS A 239 -9.79 -11.56 -2.78
N ARG A 240 -9.54 -12.83 -3.13
CA ARG A 240 -8.66 -13.20 -4.24
C ARG A 240 -9.38 -12.99 -5.57
N TYR A 241 -8.72 -12.35 -6.51
CA TYR A 241 -9.20 -12.14 -7.89
C TYR A 241 -8.46 -13.03 -8.89
N ALA A 242 -7.34 -13.62 -8.49
CA ALA A 242 -6.53 -14.56 -9.25
C ALA A 242 -5.87 -15.58 -8.31
N ASN A 243 -5.17 -16.57 -8.88
CA ASN A 243 -4.38 -17.58 -8.17
C ASN A 243 -3.01 -17.72 -8.81
N LEU A 244 -2.26 -16.62 -8.87
CA LEU A 244 -0.98 -16.57 -9.59
C LEU A 244 0.09 -17.46 -8.97
N SER A 245 0.04 -17.78 -7.67
CA SER A 245 0.99 -18.71 -7.05
C SER A 245 0.94 -20.10 -7.71
N ARG A 246 -0.25 -20.55 -8.12
CA ARG A 246 -0.40 -21.82 -8.85
C ARG A 246 0.13 -21.70 -10.28
N GLU A 247 -0.28 -20.68 -11.00
CA GLU A 247 0.13 -20.48 -12.41
C GLU A 247 1.65 -20.34 -12.53
N ILE A 248 2.28 -19.61 -11.61
CA ILE A 248 3.74 -19.45 -11.56
C ILE A 248 4.42 -20.79 -11.27
N ARG A 249 3.88 -21.58 -10.33
CA ARG A 249 4.45 -22.90 -10.00
C ARG A 249 4.34 -23.85 -11.19
N ASP A 250 3.15 -23.96 -11.78
CA ASP A 250 2.90 -24.84 -12.94
C ASP A 250 3.85 -24.46 -14.11
N ALA A 251 4.05 -23.17 -14.38
CA ALA A 251 4.95 -22.70 -15.42
C ALA A 251 6.44 -23.01 -15.12
N LEU A 252 6.88 -22.85 -13.87
CA LEU A 252 8.25 -23.19 -13.47
C LEU A 252 8.51 -24.70 -13.49
N GLU A 253 7.53 -25.53 -13.11
CA GLU A 253 7.61 -26.98 -13.18
C GLU A 253 7.76 -27.44 -14.63
N HIS A 254 6.94 -26.89 -15.55
CA HIS A 254 6.99 -27.20 -16.97
C HIS A 254 8.34 -26.81 -17.58
N TYR A 255 8.83 -25.60 -17.33
CA TYR A 255 10.16 -25.18 -17.77
C TYR A 255 11.26 -26.10 -17.26
N ALA A 256 11.21 -26.47 -15.97
CA ALA A 256 12.19 -27.36 -15.38
C ALA A 256 12.17 -28.79 -15.99
N GLU A 257 11.00 -29.29 -16.38
CA GLU A 257 10.83 -30.57 -17.06
C GLU A 257 11.40 -30.53 -18.48
N GLU A 258 11.10 -29.50 -19.26
CA GLU A 258 11.61 -29.30 -20.60
C GLU A 258 13.14 -29.21 -20.65
N VAL A 259 13.73 -28.42 -19.72
CA VAL A 259 15.19 -28.33 -19.62
C VAL A 259 15.83 -29.69 -19.28
N ARG A 260 15.22 -30.45 -18.34
CA ARG A 260 15.76 -31.77 -17.95
C ARG A 260 15.61 -32.82 -19.03
N SER A 261 14.56 -32.75 -19.83
CA SER A 261 14.32 -33.67 -20.96
C SER A 261 15.08 -33.27 -22.22
N GLY A 262 15.66 -32.07 -22.28
CA GLY A 262 16.34 -31.53 -23.45
C GLY A 262 15.41 -31.08 -24.56
N THR A 263 14.11 -30.87 -24.26
CA THR A 263 13.15 -30.34 -25.22
C THR A 263 13.19 -28.78 -25.27
N PHE A 264 13.74 -28.14 -24.27
CA PHE A 264 14.09 -26.71 -24.31
C PHE A 264 15.62 -26.55 -24.21
N PRO A 265 16.25 -25.68 -25.03
CA PRO A 265 15.64 -24.84 -26.08
C PRO A 265 15.27 -25.60 -27.33
N GLU A 266 14.19 -25.19 -28.01
CA GLU A 266 13.88 -25.58 -29.37
C GLU A 266 14.72 -24.77 -30.37
N ASP A 267 14.73 -25.17 -31.68
CA ASP A 267 15.54 -24.50 -32.71
C ASP A 267 15.26 -23.00 -32.80
N GLU A 268 13.99 -22.57 -32.61
CA GLU A 268 13.58 -21.17 -32.62
C GLU A 268 14.16 -20.35 -31.45
N HIS A 269 14.66 -21.00 -30.43
CA HIS A 269 15.26 -20.38 -29.23
C HIS A 269 16.81 -20.35 -29.32
N THR A 270 17.39 -20.76 -30.47
CA THR A 270 18.85 -20.84 -30.68
C THR A 270 19.32 -19.80 -31.70
N TYR A 271 20.61 -19.53 -31.65
CA TYR A 271 21.26 -18.67 -32.64
C TYR A 271 22.07 -19.52 -33.59
N GLU A 272 21.87 -19.34 -34.91
CA GLU A 272 22.64 -20.02 -35.95
C GLU A 272 23.99 -19.33 -36.16
N MET A 273 25.01 -20.11 -36.52
CA MET A 273 26.29 -19.64 -37.01
C MET A 273 26.57 -20.31 -38.35
N ALA A 274 27.17 -19.58 -39.28
CA ALA A 274 27.53 -20.17 -40.58
C ALA A 274 28.57 -21.31 -40.40
N ASP A 275 28.37 -22.42 -41.09
CA ASP A 275 29.20 -23.62 -40.93
C ASP A 275 30.70 -23.40 -41.26
N ASP A 276 31.02 -22.30 -42.01
CA ASP A 276 32.36 -21.92 -42.41
C ASP A 276 33.06 -21.01 -41.41
N GLU A 277 32.41 -20.62 -40.30
CA GLU A 277 32.98 -19.78 -39.26
C GLU A 277 33.38 -20.56 -37.97
N LEU A 278 33.15 -21.89 -37.93
CA LEU A 278 33.63 -22.79 -36.85
C LEU A 278 35.01 -23.35 -37.23
#